data_1c4d0947ba0f9eb7d25694a3e1569833
#
_entry.id   1c4d0947ba0f9eb7d25694a3e1569833
#
_cell.length_a   1.000
_cell.length_b   1.000
_cell.length_c   1.000
_cell.angle_alpha   90.00
_cell.angle_beta   90.00
_cell.angle_gamma   90.00
#
_symmetry.space_group_name_H-M   'P 1'
#
loop_
_entity.id
_entity.type
_entity.pdbx_description
1 polymer ?
#
loop_
_entity_poly.entity_id
_entity_poly.type
_entity_poly.pdbx_seq_one_letter_code
_entity_poly.pdbx_strand_id
1 'polypeptide(L)'
;MHYGYIGLGNLGGHCAQNMRRAGFDVSVFDAKPEAADALVEDGITVCGSASDVAATADHVITCLPNPAVSERVLDEILPNMSPDATWIEMSTNGRDEIIAFSGKAAEFGVRTLEAPVTGGVHLAAVGQMTMLVGGDDDLVALHTPALMAMGNAIFHMGPIGSASIIKVITNMLAFIHLKATSEALMLAKRGGLDLGQAWHAIKASSGNSFVHETEGALILNGSYDIGFSIDLALKDLGFALGFGREFGVPLDLASATEQTYVAAKAAYGGLAESPEIAKLLEHLLNTDLRADGFPEKLTIETAG
;
A
#
# COMPACT_ATOMS: atom_id res chain seq x y z
N MET A 1 6.56 6.39 24.58
CA MET A 1 6.10 5.15 23.94
C MET A 1 7.18 4.67 22.98
N HIS A 2 7.55 3.44 23.11
CA HIS A 2 8.48 2.76 22.23
C HIS A 2 7.70 1.87 21.24
N TYR A 3 7.89 2.09 19.96
CA TYR A 3 7.25 1.31 18.90
C TYR A 3 8.25 0.36 18.23
N GLY A 4 7.87 -0.89 18.12
CA GLY A 4 8.53 -1.84 17.25
C GLY A 4 7.94 -1.75 15.84
N TYR A 5 8.78 -1.73 14.80
CA TYR A 5 8.31 -1.72 13.42
C TYR A 5 8.91 -2.88 12.62
N ILE A 6 8.06 -3.73 12.06
CA ILE A 6 8.46 -4.95 11.36
C ILE A 6 7.99 -4.90 9.91
N GLY A 7 8.93 -5.08 8.98
CA GLY A 7 8.69 -4.94 7.55
C GLY A 7 9.05 -3.54 7.04
N LEU A 8 10.26 -3.40 6.48
CA LEU A 8 10.87 -2.13 6.08
C LEU A 8 10.91 -1.93 4.56
N GLY A 9 10.09 -2.67 3.84
CA GLY A 9 9.99 -2.53 2.39
C GLY A 9 9.68 -1.10 1.90
N ASN A 10 9.17 -0.95 0.70
CA ASN A 10 8.96 0.36 0.04
C ASN A 10 8.25 1.42 0.90
N LEU A 11 7.33 1.01 1.79
CA LEU A 11 6.59 1.92 2.67
C LEU A 11 7.14 1.94 4.09
N GLY A 12 7.39 0.75 4.68
CA GLY A 12 7.65 0.62 6.10
C GLY A 12 8.91 1.34 6.58
N GLY A 13 9.98 1.36 5.81
CA GLY A 13 11.19 2.12 6.12
C GLY A 13 10.91 3.61 6.27
N HIS A 14 10.15 4.20 5.35
CA HIS A 14 9.74 5.61 5.44
C HIS A 14 8.85 5.88 6.65
N CYS A 15 7.92 4.96 6.97
CA CYS A 15 7.07 5.08 8.14
C CYS A 15 7.88 5.10 9.43
N ALA A 16 8.83 4.16 9.60
CA ALA A 16 9.70 4.09 10.76
C ALA A 16 10.57 5.37 10.92
N GLN A 17 11.12 5.89 9.82
CA GLN A 17 11.86 7.14 9.80
C GLN A 17 11.01 8.34 10.24
N ASN A 18 9.79 8.44 9.70
CA ASN A 18 8.89 9.54 10.04
C ASN A 18 8.48 9.51 11.51
N MET A 19 8.21 8.32 12.07
CA MET A 19 7.96 8.15 13.51
C MET A 19 9.17 8.60 14.34
N ARG A 20 10.38 8.21 13.94
CA ARG A 20 11.61 8.63 14.63
C ARG A 20 11.80 10.16 14.57
N ARG A 21 11.57 10.78 13.41
CA ARG A 21 11.63 12.24 13.22
C ARG A 21 10.58 12.99 14.07
N ALA A 22 9.43 12.35 14.29
CA ALA A 22 8.39 12.87 15.19
C ALA A 22 8.71 12.68 16.68
N GLY A 23 9.84 12.08 17.03
CA GLY A 23 10.34 11.95 18.41
C GLY A 23 9.93 10.66 19.13
N PHE A 24 9.38 9.67 18.42
CA PHE A 24 9.12 8.34 19.00
C PHE A 24 10.43 7.53 19.09
N ASP A 25 10.51 6.70 20.13
CA ASP A 25 11.52 5.64 20.15
C ASP A 25 11.06 4.51 19.24
N VAL A 26 11.95 4.08 18.32
CA VAL A 26 11.62 3.09 17.30
C VAL A 26 12.71 2.02 17.25
N SER A 27 12.29 0.76 17.35
CA SER A 27 13.13 -0.41 17.01
C SER A 27 12.54 -1.10 15.77
N VAL A 28 13.42 -1.65 14.93
CA VAL A 28 12.99 -2.20 13.64
C VAL A 28 13.58 -3.57 13.36
N PHE A 29 12.85 -4.32 12.53
CA PHE A 29 13.33 -5.56 11.93
C PHE A 29 12.77 -5.76 10.53
N ASP A 30 13.60 -6.28 9.63
CA ASP A 30 13.18 -6.83 8.34
C ASP A 30 13.93 -8.13 8.07
N ALA A 31 13.30 -9.07 7.37
CA ALA A 31 13.93 -10.31 6.95
C ALA A 31 15.10 -10.11 5.96
N LYS A 32 15.14 -8.92 5.31
CA LYS A 32 16.25 -8.46 4.47
C LYS A 32 17.06 -7.43 5.27
N PRO A 33 18.24 -7.80 5.80
CA PRO A 33 19.05 -6.92 6.65
C PRO A 33 19.36 -5.56 6.00
N GLU A 34 19.58 -5.55 4.69
CA GLU A 34 19.86 -4.34 3.92
C GLU A 34 18.74 -3.28 3.96
N ALA A 35 17.51 -3.71 4.24
CA ALA A 35 16.39 -2.77 4.39
C ALA A 35 16.50 -1.94 5.69
N ALA A 36 17.18 -2.45 6.71
CA ALA A 36 17.39 -1.77 7.97
C ALA A 36 18.67 -0.89 7.98
N ASP A 37 19.66 -1.17 7.13
CA ASP A 37 20.96 -0.48 7.14
C ASP A 37 20.84 1.03 7.00
N ALA A 38 19.94 1.50 6.13
CA ALA A 38 19.70 2.93 5.90
C ALA A 38 19.05 3.64 7.11
N LEU A 39 18.49 2.90 8.06
CA LEU A 39 17.78 3.45 9.22
C LEU A 39 18.67 3.66 10.43
N VAL A 40 19.83 3.02 10.46
CA VAL A 40 20.80 3.12 11.58
C VAL A 40 21.28 4.56 11.78
N GLU A 41 21.52 5.30 10.68
CA GLU A 41 21.97 6.69 10.72
C GLU A 41 20.93 7.64 11.31
N ASP A 42 19.65 7.27 11.25
CA ASP A 42 18.53 8.04 11.85
C ASP A 42 18.38 7.80 13.38
N GLY A 43 19.24 7.01 13.97
CA GLY A 43 19.20 6.68 15.40
C GLY A 43 18.06 5.70 15.76
N ILE A 44 17.68 4.85 14.80
CA ILE A 44 16.70 3.78 14.95
C ILE A 44 17.45 2.51 15.39
N THR A 45 16.92 1.79 16.37
CA THR A 45 17.51 0.53 16.86
C THR A 45 17.15 -0.63 15.93
N VAL A 46 18.14 -1.26 15.32
CA VAL A 46 17.91 -2.47 14.51
C VAL A 46 18.02 -3.71 15.39
N CYS A 47 16.99 -4.54 15.40
CA CYS A 47 16.91 -5.78 16.15
C CYS A 47 17.31 -6.99 15.29
N GLY A 48 17.70 -8.09 15.94
CA GLY A 48 18.11 -9.33 15.27
C GLY A 48 16.96 -10.20 14.78
N SER A 49 15.74 -10.01 15.32
CA SER A 49 14.53 -10.77 14.99
C SER A 49 13.25 -9.97 15.26
N ALA A 50 12.12 -10.44 14.72
CA ALA A 50 10.81 -9.89 15.06
C ALA A 50 10.48 -10.11 16.54
N SER A 51 10.88 -11.23 17.12
CA SER A 51 10.76 -11.52 18.56
C SER A 51 11.50 -10.51 19.43
N ASP A 52 12.73 -10.09 19.04
CA ASP A 52 13.50 -9.09 19.79
C ASP A 52 12.81 -7.71 19.75
N VAL A 53 12.22 -7.36 18.61
CA VAL A 53 11.39 -6.14 18.49
C VAL A 53 10.21 -6.20 19.46
N ALA A 54 9.47 -7.31 19.45
CA ALA A 54 8.29 -7.49 20.29
C ALA A 54 8.61 -7.50 21.80
N ALA A 55 9.76 -8.08 22.18
CA ALA A 55 10.17 -8.15 23.59
C ALA A 55 10.58 -6.80 24.17
N THR A 56 10.93 -5.82 23.34
CA THR A 56 11.47 -4.53 23.79
C THR A 56 10.51 -3.36 23.60
N ALA A 57 9.54 -3.48 22.70
CA ALA A 57 8.60 -2.41 22.36
C ALA A 57 7.34 -2.43 23.22
N ASP A 58 6.76 -1.25 23.48
CA ASP A 58 5.45 -1.13 24.13
C ASP A 58 4.33 -1.57 23.17
N HIS A 59 4.48 -1.28 21.89
CA HIS A 59 3.52 -1.61 20.81
C HIS A 59 4.28 -2.03 19.55
N VAL A 60 3.67 -2.89 18.73
CA VAL A 60 4.31 -3.41 17.51
C VAL A 60 3.48 -3.05 16.28
N ILE A 61 4.14 -2.50 15.25
CA ILE A 61 3.58 -2.19 13.93
C ILE A 61 4.12 -3.20 12.93
N THR A 62 3.26 -3.75 12.08
CA THR A 62 3.65 -4.62 10.98
C THR A 62 3.20 -4.05 9.64
N CYS A 63 4.10 -4.11 8.62
CA CYS A 63 3.81 -3.68 7.25
C CYS A 63 4.40 -4.70 6.27
N LEU A 64 3.62 -5.71 5.93
CA LEU A 64 4.06 -6.97 5.33
C LEU A 64 3.37 -7.21 3.97
N PRO A 65 3.95 -8.05 3.08
CA PRO A 65 3.49 -8.16 1.70
C PRO A 65 2.15 -8.90 1.52
N ASN A 66 1.81 -9.83 2.42
CA ASN A 66 0.62 -10.66 2.28
C ASN A 66 0.19 -11.30 3.62
N PRO A 67 -1.06 -11.83 3.71
CA PRO A 67 -1.58 -12.42 4.94
C PRO A 67 -0.76 -13.59 5.50
N ALA A 68 -0.20 -14.44 4.65
CA ALA A 68 0.60 -15.58 5.10
C ALA A 68 1.89 -15.15 5.80
N VAL A 69 2.48 -14.02 5.37
CA VAL A 69 3.63 -13.43 6.06
C VAL A 69 3.18 -12.74 7.33
N SER A 70 2.03 -12.01 7.32
CA SER A 70 1.46 -11.40 8.52
C SER A 70 1.18 -12.44 9.60
N GLU A 71 0.55 -13.57 9.25
CA GLU A 71 0.27 -14.65 10.20
C GLU A 71 1.53 -15.23 10.83
N ARG A 72 2.54 -15.54 10.01
CA ARG A 72 3.81 -16.08 10.49
C ARG A 72 4.53 -15.12 11.43
N VAL A 73 4.58 -13.83 11.09
CA VAL A 73 5.21 -12.82 11.93
C VAL A 73 4.41 -12.63 13.21
N LEU A 74 3.08 -12.65 13.14
CA LEU A 74 2.21 -12.56 14.30
C LEU A 74 2.47 -13.73 15.27
N ASP A 75 2.62 -14.96 14.76
CA ASP A 75 2.96 -16.13 15.56
C ASP A 75 4.31 -16.00 16.30
N GLU A 76 5.26 -15.32 15.65
CA GLU A 76 6.58 -15.09 16.24
C GLU A 76 6.55 -13.99 17.32
N ILE A 77 5.79 -12.91 17.12
CA ILE A 77 5.81 -11.76 18.03
C ILE A 77 4.90 -11.92 19.25
N LEU A 78 3.72 -12.54 19.12
CA LEU A 78 2.72 -12.60 20.19
C LEU A 78 3.24 -13.17 21.51
N PRO A 79 4.03 -14.26 21.53
CA PRO A 79 4.57 -14.78 22.78
C PRO A 79 5.54 -13.83 23.51
N ASN A 80 6.04 -12.79 22.83
CA ASN A 80 7.04 -11.86 23.34
C ASN A 80 6.46 -10.46 23.60
N MET A 81 5.23 -10.18 23.17
CA MET A 81 4.55 -8.92 23.45
C MET A 81 4.03 -8.87 24.89
N SER A 82 4.08 -7.71 25.50
CA SER A 82 3.46 -7.50 26.81
C SER A 82 1.94 -7.61 26.74
N PRO A 83 1.26 -8.16 27.76
CA PRO A 83 -0.18 -8.01 27.89
C PRO A 83 -0.58 -6.51 27.84
N ASP A 84 -1.73 -6.21 27.27
CA ASP A 84 -2.22 -4.85 27.00
C ASP A 84 -1.43 -4.05 25.95
N ALA A 85 -0.37 -4.63 25.36
CA ALA A 85 0.27 -4.05 24.18
C ALA A 85 -0.72 -3.99 23.01
N THR A 86 -0.45 -3.10 22.05
CA THR A 86 -1.21 -3.03 20.79
C THR A 86 -0.35 -3.56 19.64
N TRP A 87 -0.92 -4.49 18.88
CA TRP A 87 -0.44 -4.80 17.55
C TRP A 87 -1.18 -3.96 16.51
N ILE A 88 -0.43 -3.17 15.73
CA ILE A 88 -0.95 -2.30 14.68
C ILE A 88 -0.59 -2.93 13.33
N GLU A 89 -1.60 -3.39 12.58
CA GLU A 89 -1.40 -4.04 11.29
C GLU A 89 -1.64 -3.05 10.15
N MET A 90 -0.57 -2.70 9.43
CA MET A 90 -0.64 -1.77 8.30
C MET A 90 -0.65 -2.46 6.92
N SER A 91 -0.49 -3.78 6.89
CA SER A 91 -0.52 -4.55 5.66
C SER A 91 -1.94 -4.59 5.05
N THR A 92 -2.03 -4.79 3.75
CA THR A 92 -3.32 -5.08 3.10
C THR A 92 -3.66 -6.56 3.26
N ASN A 93 -4.55 -6.86 4.18
CA ASN A 93 -5.16 -8.17 4.42
C ASN A 93 -6.63 -8.15 3.99
N GLY A 94 -7.23 -9.33 3.80
CA GLY A 94 -8.66 -9.46 3.69
C GLY A 94 -9.34 -9.27 5.06
N ARG A 95 -10.65 -9.03 5.04
CA ARG A 95 -11.46 -8.81 6.25
C ARG A 95 -11.39 -9.99 7.22
N ASP A 96 -11.56 -11.20 6.71
CA ASP A 96 -11.63 -12.40 7.55
C ASP A 96 -10.26 -12.74 8.15
N GLU A 97 -9.17 -12.50 7.40
CA GLU A 97 -7.80 -12.67 7.90
C GLU A 97 -7.52 -11.73 9.08
N ILE A 98 -7.81 -10.43 8.97
CA ILE A 98 -7.53 -9.50 10.06
C ILE A 98 -8.39 -9.78 11.29
N ILE A 99 -9.64 -10.22 11.12
CA ILE A 99 -10.50 -10.63 12.23
C ILE A 99 -9.93 -11.87 12.93
N ALA A 100 -9.48 -12.87 12.17
CA ALA A 100 -8.86 -14.07 12.72
C ALA A 100 -7.56 -13.74 13.46
N PHE A 101 -6.72 -12.89 12.89
CA PHE A 101 -5.47 -12.44 13.50
C PHE A 101 -5.72 -11.65 14.80
N SER A 102 -6.74 -10.80 14.83
CA SER A 102 -7.15 -10.06 16.02
C SER A 102 -7.63 -11.02 17.13
N GLY A 103 -8.40 -12.06 16.77
CA GLY A 103 -8.80 -13.10 17.72
C GLY A 103 -7.60 -13.82 18.32
N LYS A 104 -6.60 -14.15 17.49
CA LYS A 104 -5.36 -14.79 17.92
C LYS A 104 -4.54 -13.87 18.85
N ALA A 105 -4.43 -12.58 18.53
CA ALA A 105 -3.74 -11.61 19.39
C ALA A 105 -4.41 -11.49 20.77
N ALA A 106 -5.73 -11.51 20.83
CA ALA A 106 -6.51 -11.45 22.07
C ALA A 106 -6.23 -12.63 23.02
N GLU A 107 -5.90 -13.84 22.50
CA GLU A 107 -5.52 -14.99 23.32
C GLU A 107 -4.24 -14.72 24.14
N PHE A 108 -3.38 -13.80 23.68
CA PHE A 108 -2.17 -13.37 24.36
C PHE A 108 -2.37 -12.07 25.17
N GLY A 109 -3.60 -11.55 25.26
CA GLY A 109 -3.88 -10.28 25.91
C GLY A 109 -3.43 -9.07 25.08
N VAL A 110 -3.09 -9.24 23.81
CA VAL A 110 -2.66 -8.18 22.90
C VAL A 110 -3.87 -7.60 22.17
N ARG A 111 -4.00 -6.28 22.18
CA ARG A 111 -5.08 -5.58 21.46
C ARG A 111 -4.67 -5.31 20.02
N THR A 112 -5.62 -5.27 19.10
CA THR A 112 -5.37 -5.07 17.68
C THR A 112 -5.93 -3.75 17.18
N LEU A 113 -5.15 -3.05 16.36
CA LEU A 113 -5.59 -1.92 15.54
C LEU A 113 -5.19 -2.22 14.09
N GLU A 114 -6.13 -2.25 13.15
CA GLU A 114 -5.77 -2.27 11.74
C GLU A 114 -5.60 -0.84 11.22
N ALA A 115 -4.55 -0.60 10.45
CA ALA A 115 -4.23 0.73 9.93
C ALA A 115 -3.63 0.68 8.51
N PRO A 116 -4.25 -0.02 7.54
CA PRO A 116 -3.78 0.00 6.17
C PRO A 116 -3.78 1.43 5.61
N VAL A 117 -2.88 1.67 4.66
CA VAL A 117 -2.58 3.02 4.16
C VAL A 117 -2.87 3.17 2.67
N THR A 118 -3.05 4.42 2.23
CA THR A 118 -3.13 4.79 0.82
C THR A 118 -2.36 6.09 0.56
N GLY A 119 -1.90 6.28 -0.70
CA GLY A 119 -1.12 7.45 -1.13
C GLY A 119 0.17 7.10 -1.86
N GLY A 120 0.71 5.89 -1.69
CA GLY A 120 1.92 5.42 -2.38
C GLY A 120 3.24 5.84 -1.71
N VAL A 121 4.35 5.35 -2.28
CA VAL A 121 5.70 5.47 -1.70
C VAL A 121 6.15 6.93 -1.56
N HIS A 122 5.85 7.77 -2.55
CA HIS A 122 6.24 9.18 -2.55
C HIS A 122 5.58 9.98 -1.41
N LEU A 123 4.33 9.66 -1.04
CA LEU A 123 3.67 10.28 0.11
C LEU A 123 4.15 9.68 1.44
N ALA A 124 4.49 8.37 1.46
CA ALA A 124 5.09 7.74 2.63
C ALA A 124 6.43 8.40 3.00
N ALA A 125 7.26 8.74 2.01
CA ALA A 125 8.56 9.37 2.23
C ALA A 125 8.48 10.69 3.02
N VAL A 126 7.34 11.37 2.98
CA VAL A 126 7.13 12.69 3.62
C VAL A 126 6.05 12.69 4.69
N GLY A 127 5.57 11.51 5.10
CA GLY A 127 4.55 11.41 6.16
C GLY A 127 3.19 11.97 5.75
N GLN A 128 2.81 11.86 4.48
CA GLN A 128 1.54 12.39 3.95
C GLN A 128 0.56 11.31 3.47
N MET A 129 0.72 10.07 3.96
CA MET A 129 -0.24 9.03 3.65
C MET A 129 -1.59 9.28 4.33
N THR A 130 -2.63 8.67 3.77
CA THR A 130 -3.92 8.54 4.44
C THR A 130 -3.98 7.19 5.16
N MET A 131 -4.29 7.22 6.45
CA MET A 131 -4.45 6.06 7.32
C MET A 131 -5.92 5.67 7.37
N LEU A 132 -6.25 4.44 7.00
CA LEU A 132 -7.59 3.87 7.14
C LEU A 132 -7.57 2.99 8.38
N VAL A 133 -8.34 3.33 9.42
CA VAL A 133 -8.17 2.72 10.74
C VAL A 133 -9.43 1.95 11.15
N GLY A 134 -9.26 0.75 11.67
CA GLY A 134 -10.32 -0.07 12.27
C GLY A 134 -9.87 -0.61 13.62
N GLY A 135 -10.79 -0.59 14.57
CA GLY A 135 -10.57 -1.02 15.96
C GLY A 135 -11.28 -0.13 16.95
N ASP A 136 -11.03 -0.31 18.24
CA ASP A 136 -11.69 0.41 19.32
C ASP A 136 -11.29 1.88 19.37
N ASP A 137 -12.23 2.77 19.69
CA ASP A 137 -12.04 4.24 19.73
C ASP A 137 -10.88 4.66 20.64
N ASP A 138 -10.69 3.99 21.77
CA ASP A 138 -9.62 4.30 22.73
C ASP A 138 -8.23 3.94 22.18
N LEU A 139 -8.11 2.86 21.38
CA LEU A 139 -6.87 2.52 20.69
C LEU A 139 -6.57 3.51 19.56
N VAL A 140 -7.59 3.92 18.81
CA VAL A 140 -7.45 4.95 17.78
C VAL A 140 -6.93 6.24 18.42
N ALA A 141 -7.54 6.68 19.51
CA ALA A 141 -7.12 7.88 20.26
C ALA A 141 -5.68 7.76 20.79
N LEU A 142 -5.31 6.60 21.36
CA LEU A 142 -3.98 6.32 21.91
C LEU A 142 -2.89 6.42 20.84
N HIS A 143 -3.13 5.83 19.65
CA HIS A 143 -2.15 5.72 18.58
C HIS A 143 -2.22 6.84 17.53
N THR A 144 -3.22 7.74 17.61
CA THR A 144 -3.33 8.89 16.69
C THR A 144 -2.03 9.67 16.53
N PRO A 145 -1.25 10.02 17.59
CA PRO A 145 0.01 10.74 17.40
C PRO A 145 1.04 9.98 16.56
N ALA A 146 1.15 8.66 16.73
CA ALA A 146 2.07 7.82 15.95
C ALA A 146 1.59 7.65 14.50
N LEU A 147 0.29 7.47 14.29
CA LEU A 147 -0.31 7.38 12.95
C LEU A 147 -0.15 8.70 12.19
N MET A 148 -0.31 9.84 12.85
CA MET A 148 -0.11 11.18 12.26
C MET A 148 1.35 11.51 11.97
N ALA A 149 2.30 10.81 12.57
CA ALA A 149 3.70 10.91 12.17
C ALA A 149 3.97 10.28 10.79
N MET A 150 3.16 9.30 10.40
CA MET A 150 3.27 8.56 9.13
C MET A 150 2.31 9.08 8.04
N GLY A 151 1.27 9.81 8.44
CA GLY A 151 0.23 10.29 7.53
C GLY A 151 -0.28 11.69 7.89
N ASN A 152 -1.09 12.25 7.00
CA ASN A 152 -1.71 13.57 7.19
C ASN A 152 -3.23 13.51 7.40
N ALA A 153 -3.84 12.33 7.27
CA ALA A 153 -5.26 12.10 7.48
C ALA A 153 -5.51 10.71 8.07
N ILE A 154 -6.46 10.63 9.01
CA ILE A 154 -6.93 9.38 9.60
C ILE A 154 -8.44 9.27 9.38
N PHE A 155 -8.88 8.13 8.84
CA PHE A 155 -10.29 7.78 8.75
C PHE A 155 -10.55 6.55 9.61
N HIS A 156 -11.25 6.74 10.74
CA HIS A 156 -11.72 5.63 11.56
C HIS A 156 -12.96 5.03 10.91
N MET A 157 -12.83 3.79 10.42
CA MET A 157 -13.85 3.12 9.62
C MET A 157 -14.82 2.27 10.43
N GLY A 158 -14.54 2.08 11.72
CA GLY A 158 -15.34 1.25 12.63
C GLY A 158 -14.54 0.10 13.26
N PRO A 159 -15.18 -1.03 13.59
CA PRO A 159 -14.50 -2.16 14.23
C PRO A 159 -13.47 -2.81 13.28
N ILE A 160 -12.67 -3.73 13.85
CA ILE A 160 -11.70 -4.56 13.10
C ILE A 160 -12.37 -5.21 11.87
N GLY A 161 -11.72 -5.15 10.72
CA GLY A 161 -12.20 -5.59 9.41
C GLY A 161 -12.78 -4.46 8.55
N SER A 162 -13.17 -3.33 9.15
CA SER A 162 -13.77 -2.20 8.42
C SER A 162 -12.73 -1.46 7.56
N ALA A 163 -11.52 -1.27 8.07
CA ALA A 163 -10.45 -0.61 7.33
C ALA A 163 -9.90 -1.49 6.22
N SER A 164 -9.85 -2.81 6.41
CA SER A 164 -9.50 -3.76 5.35
C SER A 164 -10.48 -3.71 4.18
N ILE A 165 -11.79 -3.64 4.45
CA ILE A 165 -12.81 -3.51 3.40
C ILE A 165 -12.58 -2.24 2.57
N ILE A 166 -12.47 -1.07 3.20
CA ILE A 166 -12.30 0.18 2.46
C ILE A 166 -10.95 0.24 1.75
N LYS A 167 -9.88 -0.31 2.35
CA LYS A 167 -8.57 -0.41 1.70
C LYS A 167 -8.62 -1.23 0.41
N VAL A 168 -9.28 -2.37 0.43
CA VAL A 168 -9.47 -3.21 -0.77
C VAL A 168 -10.30 -2.47 -1.82
N ILE A 169 -11.35 -1.75 -1.43
CA ILE A 169 -12.17 -0.93 -2.34
C ILE A 169 -11.32 0.18 -2.99
N THR A 170 -10.50 0.89 -2.22
CA THR A 170 -9.64 1.96 -2.78
C THR A 170 -8.62 1.41 -3.77
N ASN A 171 -8.01 0.25 -3.49
CA ASN A 171 -7.06 -0.39 -4.40
C ASN A 171 -7.75 -0.95 -5.65
N MET A 172 -8.93 -1.57 -5.51
CA MET A 172 -9.74 -1.99 -6.65
C MET A 172 -10.01 -0.82 -7.61
N LEU A 173 -10.42 0.34 -7.08
CA LEU A 173 -10.65 1.54 -7.88
C LEU A 173 -9.37 2.04 -8.54
N ALA A 174 -8.24 2.04 -7.83
CA ALA A 174 -6.94 2.45 -8.40
C ALA A 174 -6.56 1.58 -9.60
N PHE A 175 -6.72 0.26 -9.53
CA PHE A 175 -6.39 -0.65 -10.64
C PHE A 175 -7.35 -0.50 -11.82
N ILE A 176 -8.64 -0.26 -11.56
CA ILE A 176 -9.63 0.06 -12.61
C ILE A 176 -9.25 1.38 -13.31
N HIS A 177 -8.90 2.41 -12.54
CA HIS A 177 -8.45 3.70 -13.08
C HIS A 177 -7.16 3.56 -13.89
N LEU A 178 -6.21 2.72 -13.45
CA LEU A 178 -4.96 2.48 -14.18
C LEU A 178 -5.22 1.82 -15.54
N LYS A 179 -6.08 0.81 -15.58
CA LYS A 179 -6.52 0.21 -16.85
C LYS A 179 -7.22 1.23 -17.73
N ALA A 180 -8.17 2.00 -17.20
CA ALA A 180 -8.89 3.03 -17.94
C ALA A 180 -7.94 4.12 -18.47
N THR A 181 -6.97 4.58 -17.68
CA THR A 181 -5.94 5.54 -18.09
C THR A 181 -5.10 4.98 -19.24
N SER A 182 -4.67 3.72 -19.15
CA SER A 182 -3.91 3.06 -20.22
C SER A 182 -4.67 3.00 -21.54
N GLU A 183 -5.97 2.64 -21.49
CA GLU A 183 -6.84 2.59 -22.64
C GLU A 183 -7.10 4.02 -23.22
N ALA A 184 -7.34 5.01 -22.36
CA ALA A 184 -7.58 6.39 -22.75
C ALA A 184 -6.37 7.03 -23.46
N LEU A 185 -5.16 6.86 -22.88
CA LEU A 185 -3.91 7.35 -23.47
C LEU A 185 -3.62 6.65 -24.80
N MET A 186 -3.88 5.34 -24.90
CA MET A 186 -3.72 4.61 -26.15
C MET A 186 -4.71 5.06 -27.23
N LEU A 187 -5.96 5.32 -26.86
CA LEU A 187 -6.97 5.85 -27.75
C LEU A 187 -6.57 7.25 -28.26
N ALA A 188 -6.07 8.13 -27.38
CA ALA A 188 -5.55 9.45 -27.76
C ALA A 188 -4.38 9.33 -28.75
N LYS A 189 -3.41 8.45 -28.48
CA LYS A 189 -2.27 8.15 -29.37
C LYS A 189 -2.73 7.73 -30.75
N ARG A 190 -3.63 6.75 -30.82
CA ARG A 190 -4.17 6.22 -32.09
C ARG A 190 -5.07 7.24 -32.83
N GLY A 191 -5.68 8.16 -32.10
CA GLY A 191 -6.41 9.31 -32.64
C GLY A 191 -5.52 10.44 -33.17
N GLY A 192 -4.19 10.31 -33.04
CA GLY A 192 -3.21 11.30 -33.52
C GLY A 192 -3.04 12.51 -32.59
N LEU A 193 -3.48 12.42 -31.35
CA LEU A 193 -3.29 13.49 -30.37
C LEU A 193 -1.87 13.46 -29.79
N ASP A 194 -1.35 14.64 -29.41
CA ASP A 194 -0.20 14.74 -28.54
C ASP A 194 -0.53 14.18 -27.15
N LEU A 195 0.28 13.26 -26.66
CA LEU A 195 -0.01 12.56 -25.40
C LEU A 195 0.14 13.45 -24.18
N GLY A 196 1.09 14.40 -24.19
CA GLY A 196 1.25 15.36 -23.10
C GLY A 196 0.03 16.28 -22.99
N GLN A 197 -0.44 16.81 -24.12
CA GLN A 197 -1.67 17.62 -24.14
C GLN A 197 -2.90 16.79 -23.73
N ALA A 198 -3.00 15.55 -24.19
CA ALA A 198 -4.11 14.65 -23.84
C ALA A 198 -4.13 14.37 -22.33
N TRP A 199 -2.96 14.09 -21.71
CA TRP A 199 -2.83 13.90 -20.27
C TRP A 199 -3.32 15.14 -19.49
N HIS A 200 -2.85 16.34 -19.86
CA HIS A 200 -3.27 17.60 -19.23
C HIS A 200 -4.77 17.86 -19.39
N ALA A 201 -5.33 17.56 -20.57
CA ALA A 201 -6.77 17.73 -20.80
C ALA A 201 -7.62 16.77 -19.96
N ILE A 202 -7.17 15.50 -19.82
CA ILE A 202 -7.83 14.52 -18.93
C ILE A 202 -7.72 14.98 -17.48
N LYS A 203 -6.53 15.40 -17.04
CA LYS A 203 -6.30 15.94 -15.68
C LYS A 203 -7.26 17.09 -15.36
N ALA A 204 -7.54 17.96 -16.31
CA ALA A 204 -8.44 19.11 -16.13
C ALA A 204 -9.94 18.76 -16.29
N SER A 205 -10.29 17.52 -16.54
CA SER A 205 -11.66 17.08 -16.86
C SER A 205 -12.26 16.16 -15.79
N SER A 206 -13.53 15.80 -15.97
CA SER A 206 -14.23 14.80 -15.15
C SER A 206 -13.68 13.38 -15.30
N GLY A 207 -12.82 13.13 -16.28
CA GLY A 207 -12.13 11.86 -16.48
C GLY A 207 -10.86 11.71 -15.61
N ASN A 208 -10.50 12.70 -14.81
CA ASN A 208 -9.34 12.67 -13.95
C ASN A 208 -9.46 11.63 -12.82
N SER A 209 -8.31 11.15 -12.37
CA SER A 209 -8.15 10.34 -11.15
C SER A 209 -6.76 10.55 -10.57
N PHE A 210 -6.57 10.23 -9.28
CA PHE A 210 -5.24 10.21 -8.67
C PHE A 210 -4.26 9.35 -9.48
N VAL A 211 -4.71 8.18 -9.94
CA VAL A 211 -3.90 7.24 -10.74
C VAL A 211 -3.53 7.82 -12.11
N HIS A 212 -4.43 8.61 -12.74
CA HIS A 212 -4.09 9.30 -13.98
C HIS A 212 -2.93 10.29 -13.76
N GLU A 213 -2.94 11.01 -12.64
CA GLU A 213 -1.91 12.00 -12.32
C GLU A 213 -0.57 11.37 -11.92
N THR A 214 -0.59 10.22 -11.28
CA THR A 214 0.58 9.50 -10.76
C THR A 214 1.09 8.45 -11.76
N GLU A 215 0.47 7.28 -11.82
CA GLU A 215 0.88 6.17 -12.69
C GLU A 215 0.80 6.54 -14.18
N GLY A 216 -0.19 7.37 -14.56
CA GLY A 216 -0.28 7.87 -15.93
C GLY A 216 0.95 8.66 -16.36
N ALA A 217 1.51 9.47 -15.47
CA ALA A 217 2.77 10.20 -15.71
C ALA A 217 3.96 9.24 -15.87
N LEU A 218 4.05 8.18 -15.05
CA LEU A 218 5.11 7.18 -15.13
C LEU A 218 5.02 6.32 -16.39
N ILE A 219 3.81 6.05 -16.88
CA ILE A 219 3.59 5.41 -18.19
C ILE A 219 4.14 6.31 -19.31
N LEU A 220 3.83 7.60 -19.29
CA LEU A 220 4.27 8.54 -20.31
C LEU A 220 5.79 8.79 -20.29
N ASN A 221 6.41 8.72 -19.13
CA ASN A 221 7.88 8.72 -19.02
C ASN A 221 8.48 7.38 -19.51
N GLY A 222 7.82 6.27 -19.23
CA GLY A 222 8.27 4.92 -19.54
C GLY A 222 9.04 4.22 -18.42
N SER A 223 9.11 4.81 -17.23
CA SER A 223 9.71 4.17 -16.05
C SER A 223 8.81 3.11 -15.44
N TYR A 224 7.49 3.36 -15.41
CA TYR A 224 6.47 2.55 -14.71
C TYR A 224 6.74 2.37 -13.20
N ASP A 225 7.75 3.04 -12.64
CA ASP A 225 8.31 2.83 -11.28
C ASP A 225 7.40 3.44 -10.20
N ILE A 226 6.33 2.72 -9.84
CA ILE A 226 5.40 3.10 -8.77
C ILE A 226 5.73 2.42 -7.42
N GLY A 227 6.58 1.38 -7.42
CA GLY A 227 6.89 0.60 -6.24
C GLY A 227 5.77 -0.35 -5.79
N PHE A 228 4.89 -0.78 -6.72
CA PHE A 228 3.78 -1.68 -6.46
C PHE A 228 3.66 -2.74 -7.56
N SER A 229 3.90 -4.01 -7.21
CA SER A 229 4.01 -5.09 -8.19
C SER A 229 2.65 -5.62 -8.68
N ILE A 230 2.68 -6.28 -9.84
CA ILE A 230 1.54 -7.01 -10.42
C ILE A 230 0.99 -8.07 -9.43
N ASP A 231 1.86 -8.78 -8.69
CA ASP A 231 1.42 -9.78 -7.71
C ASP A 231 0.64 -9.15 -6.56
N LEU A 232 1.06 -7.97 -6.09
CA LEU A 232 0.32 -7.23 -5.07
C LEU A 232 -1.03 -6.75 -5.60
N ALA A 233 -1.10 -6.29 -6.85
CA ALA A 233 -2.34 -5.88 -7.48
C ALA A 233 -3.33 -7.05 -7.63
N LEU A 234 -2.85 -8.21 -8.08
CA LEU A 234 -3.67 -9.42 -8.19
C LEU A 234 -4.17 -9.92 -6.83
N LYS A 235 -3.35 -9.84 -5.78
CA LYS A 235 -3.76 -10.16 -4.42
C LYS A 235 -4.94 -9.28 -3.98
N ASP A 236 -4.83 -7.98 -4.16
CA ASP A 236 -5.85 -7.01 -3.71
C ASP A 236 -7.13 -7.10 -4.55
N LEU A 237 -7.02 -7.31 -5.88
CA LEU A 237 -8.18 -7.59 -6.75
C LEU A 237 -8.87 -8.90 -6.36
N GLY A 238 -8.12 -9.92 -5.96
CA GLY A 238 -8.65 -11.18 -5.45
C GLY A 238 -9.52 -10.98 -4.20
N PHE A 239 -9.07 -10.13 -3.25
CA PHE A 239 -9.89 -9.74 -2.09
C PHE A 239 -11.16 -9.00 -2.52
N ALA A 240 -11.06 -8.03 -3.43
CA ALA A 240 -12.24 -7.29 -3.91
C ALA A 240 -13.28 -8.22 -4.53
N LEU A 241 -12.87 -9.13 -5.40
CA LEU A 241 -13.75 -10.13 -6.02
C LEU A 241 -14.32 -11.13 -4.99
N GLY A 242 -13.54 -11.44 -3.95
CA GLY A 242 -14.00 -12.21 -2.79
C GLY A 242 -15.15 -11.49 -2.08
N PHE A 243 -14.97 -10.22 -1.75
CA PHE A 243 -16.00 -9.38 -1.14
C PHE A 243 -17.25 -9.24 -2.04
N GLY A 244 -17.05 -9.09 -3.37
CA GLY A 244 -18.18 -9.05 -4.31
C GLY A 244 -19.04 -10.31 -4.22
N ARG A 245 -18.42 -11.49 -4.14
CA ARG A 245 -19.15 -12.76 -3.97
C ARG A 245 -19.82 -12.87 -2.60
N GLU A 246 -19.12 -12.51 -1.53
CA GLU A 246 -19.64 -12.56 -0.16
C GLU A 246 -20.82 -11.63 0.04
N PHE A 247 -20.69 -10.37 -0.43
CA PHE A 247 -21.72 -9.35 -0.23
C PHE A 247 -22.80 -9.34 -1.32
N GLY A 248 -22.70 -10.21 -2.33
CA GLY A 248 -23.65 -10.29 -3.44
C GLY A 248 -23.62 -9.08 -4.38
N VAL A 249 -22.45 -8.45 -4.54
CA VAL A 249 -22.24 -7.28 -5.42
C VAL A 249 -21.53 -7.72 -6.69
N PRO A 250 -22.15 -7.56 -7.89
CA PRO A 250 -21.48 -7.80 -9.16
C PRO A 250 -20.34 -6.80 -9.37
N LEU A 251 -19.15 -7.28 -9.72
CA LEU A 251 -17.95 -6.47 -9.92
C LEU A 251 -17.37 -6.65 -11.34
N ASP A 252 -18.13 -6.26 -12.36
CA ASP A 252 -17.76 -6.46 -13.77
C ASP A 252 -16.45 -5.77 -14.13
N LEU A 253 -16.27 -4.51 -13.70
CA LEU A 253 -15.05 -3.74 -13.99
C LEU A 253 -13.82 -4.34 -13.28
N ALA A 254 -13.96 -4.74 -12.01
CA ALA A 254 -12.86 -5.37 -11.27
C ALA A 254 -12.48 -6.71 -11.90
N SER A 255 -13.46 -7.52 -12.31
CA SER A 255 -13.22 -8.80 -13.00
C SER A 255 -12.48 -8.63 -14.30
N ALA A 256 -12.90 -7.66 -15.15
CA ALA A 256 -12.21 -7.35 -16.39
C ALA A 256 -10.80 -6.79 -16.16
N THR A 257 -10.60 -6.04 -15.07
CA THR A 257 -9.30 -5.51 -14.68
C THR A 257 -8.37 -6.62 -14.20
N GLU A 258 -8.84 -7.52 -13.35
CA GLU A 258 -8.06 -8.67 -12.89
C GLU A 258 -7.51 -9.49 -14.07
N GLN A 259 -8.34 -9.78 -15.09
CA GLN A 259 -7.90 -10.52 -16.28
C GLN A 259 -6.79 -9.79 -17.05
N THR A 260 -6.78 -8.45 -17.04
CA THR A 260 -5.68 -7.67 -17.61
C THR A 260 -4.38 -7.87 -16.82
N TYR A 261 -4.46 -7.86 -15.47
CA TYR A 261 -3.31 -8.14 -14.61
C TYR A 261 -2.81 -9.58 -14.73
N VAL A 262 -3.71 -10.56 -14.90
CA VAL A 262 -3.35 -11.96 -15.18
C VAL A 262 -2.56 -12.06 -16.49
N ALA A 263 -3.01 -11.38 -17.55
CA ALA A 263 -2.30 -11.33 -18.82
C ALA A 263 -0.92 -10.64 -18.69
N ALA A 264 -0.85 -9.53 -17.95
CA ALA A 264 0.41 -8.83 -17.70
C ALA A 264 1.39 -9.67 -16.87
N LYS A 265 0.91 -10.37 -15.85
CA LYS A 265 1.74 -11.32 -15.08
C LYS A 265 2.33 -12.43 -15.97
N ALA A 266 1.53 -12.97 -16.89
CA ALA A 266 2.00 -13.99 -17.83
C ALA A 266 3.06 -13.44 -18.80
N ALA A 267 2.96 -12.16 -19.20
CA ALA A 267 3.86 -11.52 -20.15
C ALA A 267 5.15 -10.98 -19.49
N TYR A 268 5.07 -10.42 -18.28
CA TYR A 268 6.14 -9.62 -17.67
C TYR A 268 6.60 -10.16 -16.30
N GLY A 269 5.90 -11.12 -15.73
CA GLY A 269 6.18 -11.66 -14.39
C GLY A 269 5.46 -10.91 -13.28
N GLY A 270 5.37 -11.56 -12.10
CA GLY A 270 4.63 -11.03 -10.95
C GLY A 270 5.32 -9.86 -10.25
N LEU A 271 6.64 -9.75 -10.37
CA LEU A 271 7.43 -8.67 -9.76
C LEU A 271 7.50 -7.41 -10.63
N ALA A 272 6.99 -7.45 -11.87
CA ALA A 272 6.87 -6.27 -12.72
C ALA A 272 5.93 -5.24 -12.06
N GLU A 273 6.17 -3.97 -12.35
CA GLU A 273 5.41 -2.86 -11.77
C GLU A 273 3.96 -2.84 -12.29
N SER A 274 3.01 -2.49 -11.43
CA SER A 274 1.58 -2.51 -11.78
C SER A 274 1.21 -1.66 -13.00
N PRO A 275 1.85 -0.48 -13.28
CA PRO A 275 1.57 0.28 -14.49
C PRO A 275 2.03 -0.40 -15.78
N GLU A 276 2.84 -1.45 -15.71
CA GLU A 276 3.26 -2.21 -16.90
C GLU A 276 2.11 -2.92 -17.62
N ILE A 277 0.91 -2.96 -17.05
CA ILE A 277 -0.30 -3.39 -17.79
C ILE A 277 -0.50 -2.58 -19.07
N ALA A 278 -0.05 -1.31 -19.12
CA ALA A 278 -0.11 -0.46 -20.31
C ALA A 278 0.71 -1.05 -21.48
N LYS A 279 1.82 -1.75 -21.18
CA LYS A 279 2.66 -2.41 -22.18
C LYS A 279 1.91 -3.48 -22.99
N LEU A 280 0.82 -4.06 -22.46
CA LEU A 280 -0.01 -4.99 -23.22
C LEU A 280 -0.61 -4.31 -24.47
N LEU A 281 -1.11 -3.08 -24.33
CA LEU A 281 -1.61 -2.31 -25.45
C LEU A 281 -0.48 -1.79 -26.35
N GLU A 282 0.65 -1.40 -25.79
CA GLU A 282 1.82 -0.97 -26.55
C GLU A 282 2.31 -2.11 -27.49
N HIS A 283 2.45 -3.32 -26.97
CA HIS A 283 2.86 -4.49 -27.74
C HIS A 283 1.80 -4.92 -28.76
N LEU A 284 0.52 -4.98 -28.34
CA LEU A 284 -0.59 -5.35 -29.22
C LEU A 284 -0.70 -4.45 -30.46
N LEU A 285 -0.46 -3.15 -30.25
CA LEU A 285 -0.63 -2.12 -31.29
C LEU A 285 0.69 -1.67 -31.92
N ASN A 286 1.81 -2.30 -31.54
CA ASN A 286 3.16 -2.00 -32.01
C ASN A 286 3.50 -0.50 -31.94
N THR A 287 3.31 0.08 -30.76
CA THR A 287 3.54 1.50 -30.47
C THR A 287 3.94 1.66 -29.01
N ASP A 288 4.20 2.87 -28.56
CA ASP A 288 4.50 3.20 -27.17
C ASP A 288 3.58 4.31 -26.65
N LEU A 289 3.59 4.54 -25.34
CA LEU A 289 2.92 5.64 -24.67
C LEU A 289 3.99 6.58 -24.08
N ARG A 290 4.73 7.30 -24.94
CA ARG A 290 5.81 8.21 -24.50
C ARG A 290 5.46 9.64 -24.82
N ALA A 291 5.76 10.53 -23.86
CA ALA A 291 5.69 11.98 -24.02
C ALA A 291 6.80 12.64 -23.19
N ASP A 292 7.34 13.75 -23.68
CA ASP A 292 8.36 14.52 -22.98
C ASP A 292 7.75 15.29 -21.78
N GLY A 293 8.59 15.59 -20.78
CA GLY A 293 8.21 16.42 -19.64
C GLY A 293 7.56 15.67 -18.47
N PHE A 294 7.51 14.34 -18.51
CA PHE A 294 6.99 13.51 -17.42
C PHE A 294 8.13 12.95 -16.56
N PRO A 295 7.93 12.84 -15.22
CA PRO A 295 8.95 12.44 -14.28
C PRO A 295 9.26 10.94 -14.37
N GLU A 296 10.51 10.56 -14.14
CA GLU A 296 10.91 9.16 -13.99
C GLU A 296 10.43 8.56 -12.67
N LYS A 297 10.36 9.39 -11.62
CA LYS A 297 9.85 9.03 -10.29
C LYS A 297 8.90 10.09 -9.78
N LEU A 298 7.91 9.65 -9.01
CA LEU A 298 7.01 10.57 -8.34
C LEU A 298 7.74 11.28 -7.19
N THR A 299 7.59 12.59 -7.15
CA THR A 299 8.03 13.46 -6.05
C THR A 299 6.85 14.26 -5.53
N ILE A 300 6.99 14.89 -4.36
CA ILE A 300 5.92 15.69 -3.75
C ILE A 300 5.50 16.86 -4.65
N GLU A 301 6.43 17.40 -5.43
CA GLU A 301 6.18 18.52 -6.35
C GLU A 301 5.31 18.10 -7.55
N THR A 302 5.29 16.80 -7.88
CA THR A 302 4.48 16.23 -8.98
C THR A 302 3.12 15.70 -8.55
N ALA A 303 2.87 15.58 -7.24
CA ALA A 303 1.61 15.08 -6.67
C ALA A 303 0.63 16.20 -6.28
N GLY A 304 0.90 17.46 -6.70
CA GLY A 304 0.08 18.63 -6.38
C GLY A 304 -1.10 18.85 -7.33
#